data_c90a6eedf5135f3ef7f10cafc0f780c8
#
_entry.id   c90a6eedf5135f3ef7f10cafc0f780c8
#
_cell.length_a   1.000
_cell.length_b   1.000
_cell.length_c   1.000
_cell.angle_alpha   90.00
_cell.angle_beta   90.00
_cell.angle_gamma   90.00
#
_symmetry.space_group_name_H-M   'P 1'
#
loop_
_entity.id
_entity.type
_entity.pdbx_description
1 polymer ?
#
loop_
_entity_poly.entity_id
_entity_poly.type
_entity_poly.pdbx_seq_one_letter_code
_entity_poly.pdbx_strand_id
1 'polypeptide(L)'
;EWTAEVVEEAAPAVTPETVCLTVYLIGVGLVAGVMLWQVVRIRRLRRGAAITRTERFTLVRTPQRIASFSFFRSIYVWDQIPAGELQAIVAHEASHVAHRHSAERVAMECMKAALWWNPFVWLAARRLTEAEEFEADSDVLAEGYDIEHYMKTIFRQLFGYSPEIANGLRDSLTKKRFKMMTTQTKSRHSLLRLAGTLPALI
;
A
#
# COMPACT_ATOMS: atom_id res chain seq x y z
N GLU A 1 -13.57 -13.81 -71.81
CA GLU A 1 -14.28 -13.83 -70.52
C GLU A 1 -13.25 -13.87 -69.42
N TRP A 2 -13.13 -12.75 -68.72
CA TRP A 2 -12.28 -12.63 -67.50
C TRP A 2 -13.16 -12.92 -66.27
N THR A 3 -12.99 -14.08 -65.71
CA THR A 3 -13.54 -14.33 -64.33
C THR A 3 -12.54 -13.81 -63.33
N ALA A 4 -12.85 -12.69 -62.70
CA ALA A 4 -12.11 -12.22 -61.54
C ALA A 4 -12.36 -13.19 -60.38
N GLU A 5 -11.35 -13.95 -60.00
CA GLU A 5 -11.34 -14.74 -58.79
C GLU A 5 -11.35 -13.76 -57.61
N VAL A 6 -12.49 -13.62 -56.92
CA VAL A 6 -12.58 -12.90 -55.68
C VAL A 6 -11.84 -13.72 -54.62
N VAL A 7 -10.61 -13.33 -54.35
CA VAL A 7 -9.86 -13.86 -53.20
C VAL A 7 -10.57 -13.35 -51.96
N GLU A 8 -11.39 -14.19 -51.36
CA GLU A 8 -12.02 -13.94 -50.08
C GLU A 8 -10.90 -13.93 -49.01
N GLU A 9 -10.49 -12.73 -48.61
CA GLU A 9 -9.48 -12.53 -47.59
C GLU A 9 -10.05 -13.08 -46.26
N ALA A 10 -9.61 -14.29 -45.92
CA ALA A 10 -10.05 -14.97 -44.72
C ALA A 10 -9.73 -14.08 -43.50
N ALA A 11 -10.76 -13.71 -42.72
CA ALA A 11 -10.60 -12.97 -41.50
C ALA A 11 -9.53 -13.62 -40.60
N PRO A 12 -8.62 -12.84 -39.98
CA PRO A 12 -7.51 -13.40 -39.23
C PRO A 12 -8.03 -14.31 -38.11
N ALA A 13 -7.66 -15.59 -38.21
CA ALA A 13 -8.07 -16.58 -37.20
C ALA A 13 -7.50 -16.19 -35.83
N VAL A 14 -8.37 -16.09 -34.83
CA VAL A 14 -7.96 -15.81 -33.45
C VAL A 14 -7.16 -17.00 -32.93
N THR A 15 -5.84 -16.83 -32.78
CA THR A 15 -4.97 -17.89 -32.27
C THR A 15 -5.04 -17.95 -30.74
N PRO A 16 -4.80 -19.12 -30.12
CA PRO A 16 -4.72 -19.24 -28.65
C PRO A 16 -3.71 -18.27 -28.02
N GLU A 17 -2.59 -18.01 -28.71
CA GLU A 17 -1.56 -17.07 -28.26
C GLU A 17 -2.09 -15.64 -28.20
N THR A 18 -2.87 -15.21 -29.23
CA THR A 18 -3.51 -13.90 -29.23
C THR A 18 -4.51 -13.75 -28.09
N VAL A 19 -5.27 -14.81 -27.79
CA VAL A 19 -6.19 -14.80 -26.63
C VAL A 19 -5.43 -14.67 -25.32
N CYS A 20 -4.39 -15.48 -25.12
CA CYS A 20 -3.56 -15.43 -23.90
C CYS A 20 -2.91 -14.05 -23.70
N LEU A 21 -2.33 -13.49 -24.76
CA LEU A 21 -1.73 -12.16 -24.72
C LEU A 21 -2.77 -11.07 -24.40
N THR A 22 -3.94 -11.15 -25.00
CA THR A 22 -5.03 -10.20 -24.76
C THR A 22 -5.49 -10.26 -23.30
N VAL A 23 -5.73 -11.45 -22.75
CA VAL A 23 -6.12 -11.64 -21.35
C VAL A 23 -5.03 -11.11 -20.42
N TYR A 24 -3.76 -11.39 -20.72
CA TYR A 24 -2.64 -10.87 -19.93
C TYR A 24 -2.61 -9.33 -19.93
N LEU A 25 -2.72 -8.70 -21.10
CA LEU A 25 -2.70 -7.22 -21.20
C LEU A 25 -3.90 -6.57 -20.53
N ILE A 26 -5.08 -7.19 -20.57
CA ILE A 26 -6.26 -6.72 -19.82
C ILE A 26 -5.96 -6.74 -18.33
N GLY A 27 -5.40 -7.83 -17.80
CA GLY A 27 -5.05 -7.93 -16.37
C GLY A 27 -4.02 -6.88 -15.96
N VAL A 28 -2.96 -6.68 -16.73
CA VAL A 28 -1.97 -5.60 -16.51
C VAL A 28 -2.66 -4.23 -16.51
N GLY A 29 -3.52 -3.97 -17.49
CA GLY A 29 -4.26 -2.71 -17.60
C GLY A 29 -5.18 -2.43 -16.43
N LEU A 30 -5.86 -3.45 -15.92
CA LEU A 30 -6.72 -3.33 -14.73
C LEU A 30 -5.90 -2.96 -13.47
N VAL A 31 -4.80 -3.67 -13.20
CA VAL A 31 -3.95 -3.37 -12.03
C VAL A 31 -3.32 -1.99 -12.15
N ALA A 32 -2.79 -1.64 -13.32
CA ALA A 32 -2.22 -0.31 -13.58
C ALA A 32 -3.28 0.80 -13.47
N GLY A 33 -4.50 0.55 -13.94
CA GLY A 33 -5.63 1.49 -13.82
C GLY A 33 -6.00 1.76 -12.37
N VAL A 34 -6.07 0.73 -11.53
CA VAL A 34 -6.30 0.86 -10.09
C VAL A 34 -5.18 1.68 -9.43
N MET A 35 -3.93 1.40 -9.76
CA MET A 35 -2.78 2.13 -9.24
C MET A 35 -2.83 3.62 -9.63
N LEU A 36 -3.11 3.92 -10.89
CA LEU A 36 -3.25 5.31 -11.36
C LEU A 36 -4.41 6.03 -10.66
N TRP A 37 -5.55 5.37 -10.51
CA TRP A 37 -6.70 5.91 -9.78
C TRP A 37 -6.35 6.26 -8.32
N GLN A 38 -5.60 5.40 -7.62
CA GLN A 38 -5.13 5.67 -6.26
C GLN A 38 -4.23 6.91 -6.21
N VAL A 39 -3.28 7.06 -7.14
CA VAL A 39 -2.40 8.23 -7.23
C VAL A 39 -3.21 9.52 -7.47
N VAL A 40 -4.21 9.47 -8.36
CA VAL A 40 -5.11 10.61 -8.62
C VAL A 40 -5.91 10.94 -7.36
N ARG A 41 -6.43 9.93 -6.65
CA ARG A 41 -7.14 10.11 -5.37
C ARG A 41 -6.26 10.81 -4.33
N ILE A 42 -5.02 10.35 -4.16
CA ILE A 42 -4.05 10.98 -3.24
C ILE A 42 -3.79 12.45 -3.61
N ARG A 43 -3.61 12.75 -4.90
CA ARG A 43 -3.43 14.12 -5.36
C ARG A 43 -4.65 15.00 -5.08
N ARG A 44 -5.86 14.45 -5.17
CA ARG A 44 -7.10 15.19 -4.85
C ARG A 44 -7.19 15.55 -3.36
N LEU A 45 -6.64 14.76 -2.44
CA LEU A 45 -6.61 15.06 -1.00
C LEU A 45 -5.84 16.34 -0.66
N ARG A 46 -4.97 16.81 -1.54
CA ARG A 46 -4.26 18.10 -1.36
C ARG A 46 -5.13 19.32 -1.63
N ARG A 47 -6.30 19.13 -2.28
CA ARG A 47 -7.22 20.25 -2.55
C ARG A 47 -7.90 20.69 -1.26
N GLY A 48 -7.70 21.96 -0.89
CA GLY A 48 -8.26 22.52 0.35
C GLY A 48 -7.56 22.07 1.63
N ALA A 49 -6.43 21.35 1.53
CA ALA A 49 -5.67 20.90 2.68
C ALA A 49 -4.69 21.99 3.16
N ALA A 50 -4.49 22.08 4.48
CA ALA A 50 -3.41 22.87 5.06
C ALA A 50 -2.10 22.10 4.93
N ILE A 51 -1.08 22.72 4.33
CA ILE A 51 0.20 22.07 4.03
C ILE A 51 1.31 22.72 4.86
N THR A 52 1.95 21.93 5.72
CA THR A 52 3.12 22.34 6.51
C THR A 52 4.34 21.57 6.01
N ARG A 53 5.40 22.26 5.60
CA ARG A 53 6.65 21.65 5.15
C ARG A 53 7.66 21.63 6.28
N THR A 54 8.25 20.45 6.53
CA THR A 54 9.41 20.26 7.39
C THR A 54 10.61 19.80 6.55
N GLU A 55 11.78 19.73 7.13
CA GLU A 55 12.97 19.21 6.43
C GLU A 55 12.84 17.74 6.02
N ARG A 56 12.15 16.93 6.86
CA ARG A 56 12.02 15.47 6.68
C ARG A 56 10.82 15.09 5.83
N PHE A 57 9.68 15.77 5.99
CA PHE A 57 8.43 15.44 5.31
C PHE A 57 7.53 16.67 5.12
N THR A 58 6.49 16.48 4.34
CA THR A 58 5.40 17.47 4.18
C THR A 58 4.15 16.95 4.86
N LEU A 59 3.65 17.65 5.88
CA LEU A 59 2.38 17.31 6.54
C LEU A 59 1.22 17.95 5.79
N VAL A 60 0.26 17.13 5.36
CA VAL A 60 -0.95 17.53 4.64
C VAL A 60 -2.16 17.24 5.52
N ARG A 61 -2.77 18.29 6.08
CA ARG A 61 -3.98 18.21 6.89
C ARG A 61 -5.19 18.41 6.01
N THR A 62 -5.94 17.36 5.76
CA THR A 62 -7.12 17.38 4.88
C THR A 62 -8.42 17.46 5.68
N PRO A 63 -9.44 18.20 5.21
CA PRO A 63 -10.77 18.19 5.84
C PRO A 63 -11.52 16.87 5.62
N GLN A 64 -11.06 16.04 4.70
CA GLN A 64 -11.66 14.74 4.45
C GLN A 64 -11.31 13.77 5.58
N ARG A 65 -12.32 13.07 6.12
CA ARG A 65 -12.12 12.05 7.13
C ARG A 65 -11.45 10.82 6.51
N ILE A 66 -10.17 10.67 6.76
CA ILE A 66 -9.34 9.57 6.28
C ILE A 66 -8.54 8.95 7.43
N ALA A 67 -8.18 7.68 7.31
CA ALA A 67 -7.08 7.14 8.09
C ALA A 67 -5.78 7.79 7.62
N SER A 68 -4.87 8.08 8.56
CA SER A 68 -3.57 8.69 8.22
C SER A 68 -2.74 7.70 7.40
N PHE A 69 -1.94 8.25 6.50
CA PHE A 69 -1.00 7.47 5.69
C PHE A 69 0.12 8.36 5.17
N SER A 70 1.24 7.74 4.83
CA SER A 70 2.35 8.39 4.14
C SER A 70 2.40 8.00 2.66
N PHE A 71 2.79 8.96 1.82
CA PHE A 71 3.07 8.71 0.40
C PHE A 71 4.32 9.50 -0.01
N PHE A 72 5.41 8.79 -0.28
CA PHE A 72 6.76 9.33 -0.44
C PHE A 72 7.14 10.24 0.74
N ARG A 73 7.37 11.55 0.49
CA ARG A 73 7.72 12.54 1.52
C ARG A 73 6.52 13.30 2.08
N SER A 74 5.29 12.83 1.85
CA SER A 74 4.07 13.51 2.31
C SER A 74 3.30 12.61 3.27
N ILE A 75 2.97 13.15 4.44
CA ILE A 75 2.11 12.53 5.45
C ILE A 75 0.74 13.18 5.36
N TYR A 76 -0.30 12.37 5.19
CA TYR A 76 -1.69 12.83 5.09
C TYR A 76 -2.44 12.48 6.36
N VAL A 77 -3.05 13.48 6.97
CA VAL A 77 -3.84 13.32 8.21
C VAL A 77 -5.16 14.07 8.10
N TRP A 78 -6.17 13.58 8.77
CA TRP A 78 -7.41 14.31 8.94
C TRP A 78 -7.18 15.51 9.86
N ASP A 79 -7.75 16.70 9.54
CA ASP A 79 -7.49 17.95 10.25
C ASP A 79 -8.08 17.99 11.68
N GLN A 80 -9.09 17.14 11.98
CA GLN A 80 -9.75 17.06 13.29
C GLN A 80 -9.20 15.93 14.19
N ILE A 81 -8.03 15.38 13.89
CA ILE A 81 -7.38 14.42 14.80
C ILE A 81 -7.04 15.15 16.12
N PRO A 82 -7.40 14.55 17.30
CA PRO A 82 -7.05 15.12 18.59
C PRO A 82 -5.52 15.33 18.74
N ALA A 83 -5.12 16.49 19.28
CA ALA A 83 -3.70 16.85 19.40
C ALA A 83 -2.86 15.80 20.16
N GLY A 84 -3.44 15.13 21.17
CA GLY A 84 -2.77 14.07 21.92
C GLY A 84 -2.50 12.81 21.10
N GLU A 85 -3.24 12.55 20.01
CA GLU A 85 -3.03 11.40 19.15
C GLU A 85 -2.17 11.75 17.92
N LEU A 86 -2.23 13.01 17.48
CA LEU A 86 -1.57 13.46 16.26
C LEU A 86 -0.07 13.21 16.28
N GLN A 87 0.59 13.44 17.43
CA GLN A 87 2.04 13.30 17.54
C GLN A 87 2.48 11.84 17.31
N ALA A 88 1.82 10.87 17.94
CA ALA A 88 2.12 9.46 17.77
C ALA A 88 1.82 8.97 16.34
N ILE A 89 0.73 9.47 15.74
CA ILE A 89 0.36 9.17 14.35
C ILE A 89 1.42 9.72 13.39
N VAL A 90 1.85 10.96 13.57
CA VAL A 90 2.88 11.58 12.72
C VAL A 90 4.23 10.88 12.89
N ALA A 91 4.60 10.44 14.10
CA ALA A 91 5.80 9.65 14.33
C ALA A 91 5.77 8.33 13.54
N HIS A 92 4.65 7.60 13.60
CA HIS A 92 4.46 6.36 12.83
C HIS A 92 4.59 6.60 11.31
N GLU A 93 3.89 7.59 10.78
CA GLU A 93 3.95 7.91 9.35
C GLU A 93 5.33 8.45 8.92
N ALA A 94 6.04 9.14 9.83
CA ALA A 94 7.40 9.62 9.57
C ALA A 94 8.41 8.46 9.48
N SER A 95 8.21 7.37 10.21
CA SER A 95 8.99 6.13 10.06
C SER A 95 8.82 5.58 8.64
N HIS A 96 7.58 5.45 8.12
CA HIS A 96 7.35 5.03 6.73
C HIS A 96 8.05 5.94 5.70
N VAL A 97 8.12 7.25 5.96
CA VAL A 97 8.85 8.19 5.09
C VAL A 97 10.36 7.95 5.17
N ALA A 98 10.90 7.76 6.38
CA ALA A 98 12.34 7.56 6.62
C ALA A 98 12.84 6.28 5.96
N HIS A 99 12.10 5.18 6.07
CA HIS A 99 12.41 3.86 5.49
C HIS A 99 12.02 3.75 4.01
N ARG A 100 11.40 4.78 3.42
CA ARG A 100 10.96 4.83 2.01
C ARG A 100 9.97 3.71 1.63
N HIS A 101 9.14 3.25 2.54
CA HIS A 101 8.15 2.19 2.31
C HIS A 101 7.24 2.48 1.10
N SER A 102 6.98 3.76 0.78
CA SER A 102 6.22 4.11 -0.44
C SER A 102 6.89 3.63 -1.72
N ALA A 103 8.22 3.62 -1.80
CA ALA A 103 8.95 3.13 -2.97
C ALA A 103 8.86 1.60 -3.06
N GLU A 104 8.98 0.90 -1.94
CA GLU A 104 8.82 -0.56 -1.86
C GLU A 104 7.40 -0.98 -2.27
N ARG A 105 6.37 -0.28 -1.76
CA ARG A 105 4.97 -0.50 -2.14
C ARG A 105 4.73 -0.26 -3.64
N VAL A 106 5.28 0.81 -4.22
CA VAL A 106 5.16 1.07 -5.67
C VAL A 106 5.85 -0.04 -6.48
N ALA A 107 7.05 -0.47 -6.09
CA ALA A 107 7.73 -1.58 -6.75
C ALA A 107 6.91 -2.88 -6.67
N MET A 108 6.32 -3.17 -5.51
CA MET A 108 5.44 -4.33 -5.33
C MET A 108 4.16 -4.23 -6.17
N GLU A 109 3.57 -3.03 -6.34
CA GLU A 109 2.42 -2.82 -7.23
C GLU A 109 2.80 -3.07 -8.70
N CYS A 110 4.00 -2.64 -9.14
CA CYS A 110 4.52 -2.96 -10.48
C CYS A 110 4.71 -4.47 -10.65
N MET A 111 5.23 -5.18 -9.64
CA MET A 111 5.34 -6.65 -9.68
C MET A 111 3.96 -7.32 -9.75
N LYS A 112 2.97 -6.83 -9.00
CA LYS A 112 1.60 -7.33 -9.10
C LYS A 112 0.99 -7.07 -10.48
N ALA A 113 1.28 -5.95 -11.12
CA ALA A 113 0.82 -5.67 -12.47
C ALA A 113 1.45 -6.65 -13.48
N ALA A 114 2.76 -6.91 -13.36
CA ALA A 114 3.46 -7.84 -14.27
C ALA A 114 3.07 -9.31 -14.04
N LEU A 115 2.82 -9.71 -12.78
CA LEU A 115 2.59 -11.10 -12.35
C LEU A 115 1.21 -11.26 -11.70
N TRP A 116 0.21 -10.58 -12.20
CA TRP A 116 -1.12 -10.51 -11.58
C TRP A 116 -1.80 -11.87 -11.39
N TRP A 117 -1.50 -12.85 -12.24
CA TRP A 117 -2.01 -14.23 -12.14
C TRP A 117 -1.31 -15.07 -11.07
N ASN A 118 -0.14 -14.64 -10.57
CA ASN A 118 0.64 -15.41 -9.61
C ASN A 118 0.19 -15.09 -8.17
N PRO A 119 -0.39 -16.05 -7.41
CA PRO A 119 -0.87 -15.79 -6.05
C PRO A 119 0.27 -15.46 -5.08
N PHE A 120 1.50 -15.88 -5.34
CA PHE A 120 2.65 -15.62 -4.47
C PHE A 120 3.03 -14.15 -4.44
N VAL A 121 2.86 -13.40 -5.54
CA VAL A 121 3.12 -11.96 -5.52
C VAL A 121 2.15 -11.20 -4.60
N TRP A 122 0.91 -11.63 -4.54
CA TRP A 122 -0.10 -11.07 -3.62
C TRP A 122 0.21 -11.41 -2.16
N LEU A 123 0.70 -12.63 -1.91
CA LEU A 123 1.15 -13.04 -0.59
C LEU A 123 2.38 -12.23 -0.16
N ALA A 124 3.37 -12.06 -1.05
CA ALA A 124 4.56 -11.25 -0.80
C ALA A 124 4.19 -9.79 -0.48
N ALA A 125 3.27 -9.19 -1.24
CA ALA A 125 2.77 -7.84 -0.97
C ALA A 125 2.16 -7.69 0.45
N ARG A 126 1.39 -8.70 0.89
CA ARG A 126 0.83 -8.71 2.27
C ARG A 126 1.92 -8.84 3.33
N ARG A 127 2.95 -9.68 3.09
CA ARG A 127 4.07 -9.84 4.02
C ARG A 127 4.94 -8.60 4.09
N LEU A 128 5.14 -7.91 2.96
CA LEU A 128 5.81 -6.62 2.92
C LEU A 128 5.08 -5.61 3.81
N THR A 129 3.77 -5.44 3.62
CA THR A 129 2.97 -4.55 4.46
C THR A 129 3.08 -4.91 5.96
N GLU A 130 3.01 -6.22 6.32
CA GLU A 130 3.19 -6.64 7.72
C GLU A 130 4.56 -6.21 8.28
N ALA A 131 5.62 -6.37 7.49
CA ALA A 131 6.98 -6.02 7.92
C ALA A 131 7.16 -4.52 8.09
N GLU A 132 6.66 -3.71 7.14
CA GLU A 132 6.68 -2.24 7.20
C GLU A 132 5.93 -1.70 8.43
N GLU A 133 4.75 -2.27 8.75
CA GLU A 133 3.99 -1.87 9.93
C GLU A 133 4.73 -2.21 11.23
N PHE A 134 5.37 -3.39 11.30
CA PHE A 134 6.16 -3.79 12.48
C PHE A 134 7.40 -2.91 12.68
N GLU A 135 8.05 -2.49 11.59
CA GLU A 135 9.18 -1.58 11.63
C GLU A 135 8.76 -0.20 12.12
N ALA A 136 7.67 0.35 11.56
CA ALA A 136 7.14 1.65 11.98
C ALA A 136 6.68 1.65 13.46
N ASP A 137 6.01 0.59 13.92
CA ASP A 137 5.63 0.44 15.33
C ASP A 137 6.85 0.37 16.25
N SER A 138 7.89 -0.38 15.84
CA SER A 138 9.13 -0.50 16.60
C SER A 138 9.85 0.84 16.75
N ASP A 139 9.87 1.66 15.70
CA ASP A 139 10.48 2.99 15.73
C ASP A 139 9.74 3.92 16.69
N VAL A 140 8.42 3.95 16.64
CA VAL A 140 7.60 4.76 17.56
C VAL A 140 7.86 4.37 19.01
N LEU A 141 7.91 3.07 19.32
CA LEU A 141 8.20 2.60 20.68
C LEU A 141 9.63 2.91 21.10
N ALA A 142 10.60 2.89 20.15
CA ALA A 142 11.98 3.26 20.43
C ALA A 142 12.15 4.76 20.73
N GLU A 143 11.24 5.62 20.23
CA GLU A 143 11.16 7.04 20.58
C GLU A 143 10.59 7.30 21.99
N GLY A 144 10.14 6.23 22.69
CA GLY A 144 9.67 6.32 24.09
C GLY A 144 8.18 6.60 24.24
N TYR A 145 7.38 6.40 23.20
CA TYR A 145 5.93 6.49 23.32
C TYR A 145 5.38 5.37 24.23
N ASP A 146 4.40 5.72 25.08
CA ASP A 146 3.71 4.73 25.90
C ASP A 146 2.94 3.73 25.03
N ILE A 147 3.22 2.44 25.24
CA ILE A 147 2.67 1.36 24.41
C ILE A 147 1.14 1.29 24.48
N GLU A 148 0.55 1.50 25.67
CA GLU A 148 -0.91 1.41 25.83
C GLU A 148 -1.62 2.57 25.13
N HIS A 149 -1.09 3.79 25.30
CA HIS A 149 -1.61 4.98 24.63
C HIS A 149 -1.48 4.84 23.10
N TYR A 150 -0.32 4.38 22.62
CA TYR A 150 -0.07 4.17 21.20
C TYR A 150 -0.99 3.10 20.59
N MET A 151 -1.19 1.97 21.26
CA MET A 151 -2.12 0.93 20.82
C MET A 151 -3.56 1.45 20.72
N LYS A 152 -4.01 2.26 21.68
CA LYS A 152 -5.34 2.91 21.64
C LYS A 152 -5.45 3.87 20.45
N THR A 153 -4.40 4.63 20.17
CA THR A 153 -4.34 5.56 19.04
C THR A 153 -4.46 4.82 17.71
N ILE A 154 -3.68 3.73 17.51
CA ILE A 154 -3.78 2.88 16.33
C ILE A 154 -5.19 2.31 16.19
N PHE A 155 -5.76 1.78 17.27
CA PHE A 155 -7.10 1.21 17.23
C PHE A 155 -8.15 2.23 16.80
N ARG A 156 -8.11 3.44 17.36
CA ARG A 156 -9.01 4.53 16.96
C ARG A 156 -8.83 4.93 15.49
N GLN A 157 -7.58 4.99 15.03
CA GLN A 157 -7.28 5.33 13.64
C GLN A 157 -7.85 4.29 12.67
N LEU A 158 -7.73 3.00 12.98
CA LEU A 158 -8.20 1.91 12.13
C LEU A 158 -9.73 1.75 12.14
N PHE A 159 -10.37 1.91 13.28
CA PHE A 159 -11.79 1.64 13.48
C PHE A 159 -12.64 2.90 13.69
N GLY A 160 -12.07 3.99 14.21
CA GLY A 160 -12.79 5.23 14.49
C GLY A 160 -12.88 6.19 13.32
N TYR A 161 -11.93 6.18 12.41
CA TYR A 161 -11.85 7.15 11.30
C TYR A 161 -12.21 6.57 9.92
N SER A 162 -12.34 5.26 9.79
CA SER A 162 -12.72 4.62 8.51
C SER A 162 -13.89 3.66 8.72
N PRO A 163 -15.12 3.98 8.28
CA PRO A 163 -16.28 3.10 8.42
C PRO A 163 -16.35 1.95 7.42
N GLU A 164 -15.39 1.77 6.51
CA GLU A 164 -15.50 0.84 5.39
C GLU A 164 -14.78 -0.51 5.59
N ILE A 165 -15.57 -1.56 5.75
CA ILE A 165 -15.59 -2.92 5.10
C ILE A 165 -14.20 -3.59 4.81
N ALA A 166 -13.22 -3.49 5.68
CA ALA A 166 -12.05 -4.36 5.56
C ALA A 166 -11.78 -5.15 6.86
N ASN A 167 -12.86 -5.51 7.57
CA ASN A 167 -12.78 -5.93 8.98
C ASN A 167 -12.00 -7.24 9.23
N GLY A 168 -11.99 -8.19 8.32
CA GLY A 168 -11.33 -9.48 8.56
C GLY A 168 -9.79 -9.45 8.43
N LEU A 169 -9.25 -8.77 7.43
CA LEU A 169 -7.80 -8.73 7.17
C LEU A 169 -7.07 -7.71 8.04
N ARG A 170 -7.69 -6.55 8.28
CA ARG A 170 -7.17 -5.52 9.19
C ARG A 170 -7.12 -6.02 10.64
N ASP A 171 -8.16 -6.74 11.10
CA ASP A 171 -8.18 -7.31 12.45
C ASP A 171 -7.01 -8.30 12.68
N SER A 172 -6.71 -9.14 11.71
CA SER A 172 -5.58 -10.08 11.75
C SER A 172 -4.23 -9.35 11.84
N LEU A 173 -4.00 -8.31 11.04
CA LEU A 173 -2.77 -7.53 11.08
C LEU A 173 -2.65 -6.74 12.39
N THR A 174 -3.72 -6.10 12.84
CA THR A 174 -3.77 -5.34 14.09
C THR A 174 -3.43 -6.23 15.29
N LYS A 175 -3.98 -7.45 15.36
CA LYS A 175 -3.62 -8.43 16.39
C LYS A 175 -2.14 -8.81 16.36
N LYS A 176 -1.57 -8.98 15.16
CA LYS A 176 -0.13 -9.27 15.02
C LYS A 176 0.74 -8.09 15.46
N ARG A 177 0.37 -6.85 15.12
CA ARG A 177 1.04 -5.63 15.57
C ARG A 177 1.03 -5.54 17.09
N PHE A 178 -0.13 -5.70 17.73
CA PHE A 178 -0.25 -5.67 19.19
C PHE A 178 0.56 -6.76 19.87
N LYS A 179 0.54 -7.99 19.34
CA LYS A 179 1.36 -9.08 19.83
C LYS A 179 2.85 -8.76 19.70
N MET A 180 3.29 -8.19 18.58
CA MET A 180 4.69 -7.80 18.37
C MET A 180 5.13 -6.74 19.37
N MET A 181 4.35 -5.67 19.53
CA MET A 181 4.64 -4.58 20.47
C MET A 181 4.76 -5.08 21.93
N THR A 182 3.89 -6.01 22.36
CA THR A 182 3.92 -6.56 23.70
C THR A 182 5.03 -7.56 23.96
N THR A 183 5.52 -8.25 22.92
CA THR A 183 6.59 -9.27 23.05
C THR A 183 7.99 -8.72 22.85
N GLN A 184 8.15 -7.42 22.55
CA GLN A 184 9.44 -6.73 22.33
C GLN A 184 10.41 -7.49 21.40
N THR A 185 9.90 -8.21 20.40
CA THR A 185 10.77 -8.91 19.46
C THR A 185 11.33 -7.90 18.46
N LYS A 186 12.54 -7.36 18.74
CA LYS A 186 13.30 -6.51 17.80
C LYS A 186 13.61 -7.31 16.53
N SER A 187 12.79 -7.20 15.52
CA SER A 187 13.10 -7.74 14.19
C SER A 187 13.86 -6.67 13.39
N ARG A 188 15.15 -6.81 13.31
CA ARG A 188 16.08 -5.81 12.74
C ARG A 188 16.20 -5.82 11.21
N HIS A 189 15.50 -6.71 10.48
CA HIS A 189 15.71 -6.86 9.03
C HIS A 189 14.43 -7.29 8.30
N SER A 190 13.62 -6.33 7.84
CA SER A 190 12.44 -6.60 7.01
C SER A 190 12.81 -7.18 5.63
N LEU A 191 13.86 -6.67 5.01
CA LEU A 191 14.36 -7.11 3.69
C LEU A 191 14.88 -8.56 3.67
N LEU A 192 15.52 -9.04 4.76
CA LEU A 192 15.99 -10.44 4.85
C LEU A 192 14.84 -11.45 4.91
N ARG A 193 13.66 -11.06 5.40
CA ARG A 193 12.47 -11.92 5.40
C ARG A 193 11.83 -12.01 4.02
N LEU A 194 11.93 -10.93 3.22
CA LEU A 194 11.49 -10.95 1.82
C LEU A 194 12.38 -11.86 0.96
N ALA A 195 13.69 -11.84 1.18
CA ALA A 195 14.63 -12.70 0.46
C ALA A 195 14.33 -14.19 0.62
N GLY A 196 13.77 -14.61 1.76
CA GLY A 196 13.34 -16.00 2.00
C GLY A 196 12.11 -16.44 1.20
N THR A 197 11.34 -15.50 0.63
CA THR A 197 10.15 -15.79 -0.20
C THR A 197 10.43 -15.74 -1.70
N LEU A 198 11.59 -15.19 -2.12
CA LEU A 198 11.99 -15.08 -3.53
C LEU A 198 12.07 -16.43 -4.28
N PRO A 199 12.53 -17.56 -3.68
CA PRO A 199 12.57 -18.85 -4.37
C PRO A 199 11.21 -19.39 -4.79
N ALA A 200 10.13 -18.91 -4.20
CA ALA A 200 8.76 -19.34 -4.51
C ALA A 200 8.11 -18.54 -5.67
N LEU A 201 8.81 -17.52 -6.21
CA LEU A 201 8.33 -16.64 -7.28
C LEU A 201 8.85 -17.04 -8.66
N ILE A 202 9.83 -17.96 -8.75
CA ILE A 202 10.40 -18.53 -9.97
C ILE A 202 9.87 -19.94 -10.14
#